data_7e0289f41ed07a27a5ee43775f879611
#
_entry.id   7e0289f41ed07a27a5ee43775f879611
#
_cell.length_a   1.000
_cell.length_b   1.000
_cell.length_c   1.000
_cell.angle_alpha   90.00
_cell.angle_beta   90.00
_cell.angle_gamma   90.00
#
_symmetry.space_group_name_H-M   'P 1'
#
loop_
_entity.id
_entity.type
_entity.pdbx_description
1 polymer ?
#
loop_
_entity_poly.entity_id
_entity_poly.type
_entity_poly.pdbx_seq_one_letter_code
_entity_poly.pdbx_strand_id
1 'polypeptide(L)'
;MTAVILAAGYATRLYPLTENFPKPLLEVGGKSITDRLIEDLEGIAGRFVVISNHKFFPIFEAWAEGRDSITVLDDGTVSNETRLGAVKDIRFAIEKLELKDDLFVMAGDNVLDFTLKDFADYAINAGTSAVMCHEENRPEALRKTAVITVNNEGLITSYEEKPQEPKGNLAVPPFYYYRAEDAALIPEALESGCGYDAPGSFAAWLSSRVPMHAWKMTGKRYDIGDIRSYEDVKRRFEG
;
A
#
# COMPACT_ATOMS: atom_id res chain seq x y z
N MET A 1 15.61 2.00 -5.54
CA MET A 1 14.15 2.06 -5.27
C MET A 1 13.91 2.00 -3.77
N THR A 2 12.98 2.79 -3.26
CA THR A 2 12.56 2.78 -1.86
C THR A 2 11.17 2.15 -1.74
N ALA A 3 11.00 1.18 -0.82
CA ALA A 3 9.70 0.62 -0.47
C ALA A 3 9.09 1.41 0.71
N VAL A 4 7.87 1.92 0.56
CA VAL A 4 7.12 2.67 1.57
C VAL A 4 5.94 1.85 2.04
N ILE A 5 5.92 1.51 3.32
CA ILE A 5 4.87 0.71 3.97
C ILE A 5 4.00 1.65 4.81
N LEU A 6 2.73 1.78 4.42
CA LEU A 6 1.74 2.58 5.12
C LEU A 6 1.22 1.79 6.33
N ALA A 7 1.63 2.18 7.52
CA ALA A 7 1.35 1.47 8.77
C ALA A 7 0.76 2.38 9.87
N ALA A 8 0.35 3.61 9.53
CA ALA A 8 -0.17 4.59 10.49
C ALA A 8 -1.64 4.37 10.91
N GLY A 9 -2.28 3.30 10.43
CA GLY A 9 -3.67 2.98 10.76
C GLY A 9 -3.85 2.48 12.20
N TYR A 10 -4.96 2.87 12.85
CA TYR A 10 -5.30 2.46 14.23
C TYR A 10 -5.98 1.08 14.33
N ALA A 11 -6.47 0.53 13.24
CA ALA A 11 -7.05 -0.81 13.11
C ALA A 11 -8.10 -1.16 14.20
N THR A 12 -8.97 -0.23 14.57
CA THR A 12 -9.94 -0.36 15.68
C THR A 12 -10.90 -1.54 15.56
N ARG A 13 -11.12 -2.05 14.33
CA ARG A 13 -11.96 -3.23 14.07
C ARG A 13 -11.33 -4.56 14.53
N LEU A 14 -10.03 -4.54 14.85
CA LEU A 14 -9.30 -5.69 15.39
C LEU A 14 -9.13 -5.64 16.92
N TYR A 15 -9.75 -4.71 17.63
CA TYR A 15 -9.69 -4.69 19.09
C TYR A 15 -10.26 -6.01 19.67
N PRO A 16 -9.63 -6.55 20.76
CA PRO A 16 -8.53 -5.98 21.54
C PRO A 16 -7.11 -6.23 20.98
N LEU A 17 -6.94 -7.01 19.90
CA LEU A 17 -5.60 -7.42 19.38
C LEU A 17 -4.72 -6.20 19.02
N THR A 18 -5.33 -5.15 18.48
CA THR A 18 -4.63 -3.95 18.02
C THR A 18 -4.84 -2.74 18.94
N GLU A 19 -5.36 -2.96 20.15
CA GLU A 19 -5.51 -1.86 21.12
C GLU A 19 -4.15 -1.30 21.53
N ASN A 20 -3.17 -2.17 21.79
CA ASN A 20 -1.82 -1.77 22.21
C ASN A 20 -0.72 -2.36 21.32
N PHE A 21 -1.07 -2.88 20.15
CA PHE A 21 -0.12 -3.47 19.21
C PHE A 21 -0.51 -3.14 17.76
N PRO A 22 0.44 -2.72 16.89
CA PRO A 22 0.12 -2.32 15.53
C PRO A 22 -0.24 -3.52 14.65
N LYS A 23 -1.33 -3.41 13.90
CA LYS A 23 -1.81 -4.44 12.98
C LYS A 23 -0.72 -4.96 12.01
N PRO A 24 0.13 -4.12 11.39
CA PRO A 24 1.14 -4.59 10.46
C PRO A 24 2.21 -5.51 11.07
N LEU A 25 2.34 -5.51 12.40
CA LEU A 25 3.23 -6.42 13.12
C LEU A 25 2.53 -7.68 13.66
N LEU A 26 1.23 -7.87 13.41
CA LEU A 26 0.55 -9.13 13.72
C LEU A 26 1.16 -10.27 12.90
N GLU A 27 1.33 -11.42 13.54
CA GLU A 27 1.98 -12.58 12.93
C GLU A 27 1.00 -13.44 12.13
N VAL A 28 1.46 -13.87 10.96
CA VAL A 28 0.80 -14.84 10.10
C VAL A 28 1.84 -15.86 9.65
N GLY A 29 1.67 -17.13 10.02
CA GLY A 29 2.63 -18.18 9.70
C GLY A 29 4.05 -17.89 10.23
N GLY A 30 4.16 -17.43 11.49
CA GLY A 30 5.42 -17.18 12.18
C GLY A 30 6.21 -15.94 11.75
N LYS A 31 5.61 -15.05 10.92
CA LYS A 31 6.23 -13.78 10.50
C LYS A 31 5.21 -12.66 10.57
N SER A 32 5.65 -11.45 10.90
CA SER A 32 4.77 -10.28 10.83
C SER A 32 4.33 -9.99 9.38
N ILE A 33 3.18 -9.32 9.21
CA ILE A 33 2.73 -8.90 7.88
C ILE A 33 3.79 -8.02 7.23
N THR A 34 4.39 -7.11 7.99
CA THR A 34 5.45 -6.20 7.50
C THR A 34 6.70 -6.95 7.08
N ASP A 35 7.14 -7.98 7.85
CA ASP A 35 8.31 -8.78 7.49
C ASP A 35 8.10 -9.53 6.17
N ARG A 36 6.90 -10.06 5.92
CA ARG A 36 6.56 -10.71 4.64
C ARG A 36 6.69 -9.77 3.46
N LEU A 37 6.17 -8.54 3.58
CA LEU A 37 6.26 -7.52 2.53
C LEU A 37 7.70 -7.09 2.27
N ILE A 38 8.53 -7.00 3.32
CA ILE A 38 9.96 -6.66 3.21
C ILE A 38 10.72 -7.78 2.51
N GLU A 39 10.56 -9.02 2.95
CA GLU A 39 11.23 -10.19 2.36
C GLU A 39 10.92 -10.35 0.87
N ASP A 40 9.68 -10.09 0.47
CA ASP A 40 9.27 -10.16 -0.94
C ASP A 40 10.03 -9.16 -1.83
N LEU A 41 10.49 -8.04 -1.27
CA LEU A 41 11.20 -6.98 -1.99
C LEU A 41 12.70 -6.91 -1.65
N GLU A 42 13.23 -7.85 -0.86
CA GLU A 42 14.67 -7.96 -0.62
C GLU A 42 15.42 -8.16 -1.94
N GLY A 43 16.53 -7.43 -2.09
CA GLY A 43 17.33 -7.43 -3.31
C GLY A 43 16.75 -6.56 -4.45
N ILE A 44 15.54 -6.01 -4.30
CA ILE A 44 14.90 -5.07 -5.24
C ILE A 44 14.88 -3.67 -4.63
N ALA A 45 14.33 -3.53 -3.42
CA ALA A 45 14.36 -2.27 -2.68
C ALA A 45 15.65 -2.18 -1.85
N GLY A 46 16.36 -1.07 -1.99
CA GLY A 46 17.57 -0.77 -1.19
C GLY A 46 17.25 -0.15 0.17
N ARG A 47 16.01 0.31 0.38
CA ARG A 47 15.53 0.94 1.61
C ARG A 47 14.04 0.62 1.81
N PHE A 48 13.67 0.41 3.07
CA PHE A 48 12.28 0.24 3.51
C PHE A 48 11.92 1.38 4.47
N VAL A 49 10.83 2.07 4.22
CA VAL A 49 10.31 3.15 5.06
C VAL A 49 8.95 2.72 5.61
N VAL A 50 8.84 2.58 6.91
CA VAL A 50 7.57 2.25 7.59
C VAL A 50 7.02 3.53 8.21
N ILE A 51 5.83 3.94 7.81
CA ILE A 51 5.18 5.14 8.37
C ILE A 51 4.19 4.69 9.41
N SER A 52 4.44 5.06 10.66
CA SER A 52 3.62 4.74 11.83
C SER A 52 2.97 5.99 12.39
N ASN A 53 1.84 5.83 13.10
CA ASN A 53 1.32 6.86 13.98
C ASN A 53 2.14 6.92 15.28
N HIS A 54 1.99 8.03 16.02
CA HIS A 54 2.74 8.29 17.26
C HIS A 54 2.54 7.21 18.34
N LYS A 55 1.33 6.64 18.43
CA LYS A 55 1.01 5.61 19.43
C LYS A 55 1.85 4.35 19.24
N PHE A 56 2.05 3.92 18.02
CA PHE A 56 2.73 2.66 17.70
C PHE A 56 4.20 2.83 17.29
N PHE A 57 4.64 4.07 17.12
CA PHE A 57 6.01 4.38 16.71
C PHE A 57 7.07 3.68 17.58
N PRO A 58 7.00 3.71 18.95
CA PRO A 58 8.01 3.02 19.77
C PRO A 58 8.07 1.50 19.55
N ILE A 59 6.93 0.89 19.18
CA ILE A 59 6.88 -0.56 18.90
C ILE A 59 7.56 -0.87 17.56
N PHE A 60 7.34 -0.03 16.55
CA PHE A 60 8.00 -0.16 15.27
C PHE A 60 9.50 0.14 15.36
N GLU A 61 9.93 1.12 16.17
CA GLU A 61 11.35 1.37 16.43
C GLU A 61 12.03 0.14 17.03
N ALA A 62 11.45 -0.45 18.09
CA ALA A 62 11.97 -1.67 18.71
C ALA A 62 11.98 -2.86 17.73
N TRP A 63 10.96 -3.00 16.88
CA TRP A 63 10.93 -4.03 15.85
C TRP A 63 12.01 -3.83 14.77
N ALA A 64 12.34 -2.59 14.43
CA ALA A 64 13.35 -2.24 13.41
C ALA A 64 14.79 -2.24 13.96
N GLU A 65 14.99 -2.40 15.27
CA GLU A 65 16.32 -2.36 15.89
C GLU A 65 17.28 -3.38 15.24
N GLY A 66 18.47 -2.92 14.84
CA GLY A 66 19.48 -3.74 14.17
C GLY A 66 19.21 -4.04 12.68
N ARG A 67 18.23 -3.40 12.06
CA ARG A 67 17.88 -3.56 10.64
C ARG A 67 18.22 -2.27 9.87
N ASP A 68 19.46 -2.15 9.40
CA ASP A 68 19.98 -0.92 8.78
C ASP A 68 19.21 -0.47 7.52
N SER A 69 18.54 -1.38 6.82
CA SER A 69 17.75 -1.07 5.63
C SER A 69 16.35 -0.49 5.93
N ILE A 70 15.91 -0.50 7.21
CA ILE A 70 14.57 -0.08 7.63
C ILE A 70 14.65 1.27 8.34
N THR A 71 13.82 2.21 7.92
CA THR A 71 13.61 3.50 8.59
C THR A 71 12.15 3.57 9.03
N VAL A 72 11.91 3.83 10.32
CA VAL A 72 10.57 4.08 10.84
C VAL A 72 10.35 5.57 10.95
N LEU A 73 9.21 6.06 10.48
CA LEU A 73 8.79 7.46 10.59
C LEU A 73 7.53 7.57 11.45
N ASP A 74 7.56 8.49 12.40
CA ASP A 74 6.38 8.92 13.17
C ASP A 74 5.66 10.05 12.41
N ASP A 75 4.42 9.82 11.98
CA ASP A 75 3.59 10.84 11.32
C ASP A 75 3.05 11.91 12.30
N GLY A 76 3.29 11.71 13.61
CA GLY A 76 2.89 12.62 14.68
C GLY A 76 1.40 12.55 15.04
N THR A 77 0.61 11.69 14.41
CA THR A 77 -0.83 11.58 14.69
C THR A 77 -1.09 10.74 15.94
N VAL A 78 -2.01 11.20 16.79
CA VAL A 78 -2.29 10.59 18.10
C VAL A 78 -3.66 9.92 18.18
N SER A 79 -4.49 10.08 17.14
CA SER A 79 -5.82 9.46 17.07
C SER A 79 -6.26 9.20 15.64
N ASN A 80 -7.25 8.33 15.47
CA ASN A 80 -7.81 8.02 14.14
C ASN A 80 -8.45 9.25 13.46
N GLU A 81 -8.95 10.20 14.25
CA GLU A 81 -9.58 11.44 13.78
C GLU A 81 -8.54 12.44 13.22
N THR A 82 -7.32 12.41 13.76
CA THR A 82 -6.23 13.32 13.37
C THR A 82 -5.28 12.75 12.34
N ARG A 83 -5.53 11.52 11.83
CA ARG A 83 -4.66 10.86 10.84
C ARG A 83 -4.39 11.75 9.63
N LEU A 84 -3.16 11.73 9.12
CA LEU A 84 -2.78 12.49 7.94
C LEU A 84 -3.49 11.99 6.68
N GLY A 85 -3.61 10.67 6.55
CA GLY A 85 -4.09 9.98 5.36
C GLY A 85 -2.96 9.56 4.44
N ALA A 86 -3.19 8.45 3.73
CA ALA A 86 -2.14 7.71 3.04
C ALA A 86 -1.31 8.54 2.04
N VAL A 87 -1.94 9.44 1.27
CA VAL A 87 -1.20 10.27 0.29
C VAL A 87 -0.31 11.29 0.99
N LYS A 88 -0.78 11.86 2.11
CA LYS A 88 0.04 12.78 2.92
C LYS A 88 1.16 12.06 3.66
N ASP A 89 0.93 10.80 4.07
CA ASP A 89 1.98 9.96 4.65
C ASP A 89 3.10 9.70 3.64
N ILE A 90 2.76 9.39 2.38
CA ILE A 90 3.76 9.22 1.32
C ILE A 90 4.53 10.54 1.11
N ARG A 91 3.83 11.68 1.00
CA ARG A 91 4.47 13.00 0.90
C ARG A 91 5.40 13.26 2.07
N PHE A 92 4.95 13.00 3.29
CA PHE A 92 5.76 13.17 4.50
C PHE A 92 7.07 12.37 4.44
N ALA A 93 7.01 11.09 4.00
CA ALA A 93 8.20 10.27 3.85
C ALA A 93 9.15 10.83 2.79
N ILE A 94 8.62 11.26 1.63
CA ILE A 94 9.42 11.87 0.54
C ILE A 94 10.14 13.11 1.05
N GLU A 95 9.44 14.03 1.69
CA GLU A 95 9.99 15.27 2.20
C GLU A 95 10.99 15.05 3.35
N LYS A 96 10.65 14.18 4.31
CA LYS A 96 11.45 13.92 5.50
C LYS A 96 12.79 13.25 5.19
N LEU A 97 12.81 12.36 4.19
CA LEU A 97 13.99 11.56 3.82
C LEU A 97 14.62 12.01 2.50
N GLU A 98 14.10 13.10 1.88
CA GLU A 98 14.53 13.62 0.59
C GLU A 98 14.59 12.53 -0.49
N LEU A 99 13.56 11.68 -0.56
CA LEU A 99 13.51 10.55 -1.50
C LEU A 99 13.45 11.06 -2.94
N LYS A 100 14.33 10.53 -3.79
CA LYS A 100 14.47 10.92 -5.22
C LYS A 100 14.48 9.71 -6.15
N ASP A 101 14.27 8.53 -5.61
CA ASP A 101 14.22 7.27 -6.34
C ASP A 101 12.77 6.80 -6.53
N ASP A 102 12.58 5.82 -7.39
CA ASP A 102 11.28 5.18 -7.59
C ASP A 102 10.75 4.61 -6.28
N LEU A 103 9.45 4.70 -6.09
CA LEU A 103 8.78 4.25 -4.87
C LEU A 103 7.91 3.01 -5.13
N PHE A 104 8.06 2.02 -4.26
CA PHE A 104 7.10 0.93 -4.15
C PHE A 104 6.23 1.18 -2.90
N VAL A 105 4.98 1.56 -3.10
CA VAL A 105 4.07 1.93 -2.00
C VAL A 105 3.08 0.81 -1.73
N MET A 106 2.97 0.38 -0.48
CA MET A 106 2.06 -0.70 -0.08
C MET A 106 1.43 -0.46 1.29
N ALA A 107 0.20 -0.92 1.47
CA ALA A 107 -0.44 -0.91 2.77
C ALA A 107 0.02 -2.11 3.62
N GLY A 108 0.38 -1.85 4.88
CA GLY A 108 0.91 -2.82 5.82
C GLY A 108 -0.13 -3.78 6.44
N ASP A 109 -1.26 -4.01 5.77
CA ASP A 109 -2.37 -4.81 6.29
C ASP A 109 -2.80 -5.96 5.36
N ASN A 110 -1.96 -6.29 4.38
CA ASN A 110 -2.24 -7.29 3.37
C ASN A 110 -1.24 -8.44 3.45
N VAL A 111 -1.75 -9.66 3.33
CA VAL A 111 -0.95 -10.87 3.16
C VAL A 111 -1.16 -11.41 1.75
N LEU A 112 -0.09 -11.82 1.09
CA LEU A 112 -0.11 -12.38 -0.25
C LEU A 112 0.31 -13.85 -0.23
N ASP A 113 -0.25 -14.68 -1.12
CA ASP A 113 0.21 -16.05 -1.36
C ASP A 113 1.05 -16.18 -2.64
N PHE A 114 1.54 -15.07 -3.14
CA PHE A 114 2.47 -14.92 -4.26
C PHE A 114 3.50 -13.84 -3.95
N THR A 115 4.58 -13.76 -4.72
CA THR A 115 5.65 -12.79 -4.49
C THR A 115 5.38 -11.43 -5.14
N LEU A 116 5.70 -10.33 -4.42
CA LEU A 116 5.69 -8.97 -4.97
C LEU A 116 6.78 -8.73 -6.01
N LYS A 117 7.79 -9.61 -6.06
CA LYS A 117 8.88 -9.52 -7.02
C LYS A 117 8.37 -9.47 -8.46
N ASP A 118 7.39 -10.31 -8.82
CA ASP A 118 6.85 -10.36 -10.17
C ASP A 118 6.20 -9.02 -10.57
N PHE A 119 5.51 -8.36 -9.62
CA PHE A 119 4.95 -7.02 -9.85
C PHE A 119 6.04 -5.96 -9.97
N ALA A 120 7.07 -6.01 -9.12
CA ALA A 120 8.18 -5.06 -9.18
C ALA A 120 8.96 -5.20 -10.50
N ASP A 121 9.28 -6.41 -10.91
CA ASP A 121 9.96 -6.69 -12.18
C ASP A 121 9.12 -6.19 -13.38
N TYR A 122 7.80 -6.44 -13.35
CA TYR A 122 6.88 -5.93 -14.38
C TYR A 122 6.89 -4.41 -14.45
N ALA A 123 6.73 -3.73 -13.31
CA ALA A 123 6.63 -2.27 -13.24
C ALA A 123 7.93 -1.58 -13.71
N ILE A 124 9.08 -2.09 -13.27
CA ILE A 124 10.40 -1.60 -13.71
C ILE A 124 10.56 -1.76 -15.22
N ASN A 125 10.19 -2.92 -15.78
CA ASN A 125 10.32 -3.19 -17.21
C ASN A 125 9.31 -2.40 -18.05
N ALA A 126 8.13 -2.10 -17.54
CA ALA A 126 7.14 -1.27 -18.23
C ALA A 126 7.61 0.19 -18.40
N GLY A 127 8.54 0.66 -17.56
CA GLY A 127 9.09 2.00 -17.64
C GLY A 127 8.10 3.13 -17.33
N THR A 128 6.99 2.81 -16.67
CA THR A 128 5.94 3.75 -16.21
C THR A 128 5.58 3.46 -14.77
N SER A 129 4.89 4.38 -14.11
CA SER A 129 4.18 4.03 -12.88
C SER A 129 3.16 2.93 -13.14
N ALA A 130 2.93 2.08 -12.13
CA ALA A 130 2.08 0.92 -12.28
C ALA A 130 1.28 0.61 -11.00
N VAL A 131 0.17 -0.09 -11.17
CA VAL A 131 -0.65 -0.59 -10.06
C VAL A 131 -0.84 -2.10 -10.18
N MET A 132 -1.02 -2.77 -9.05
CA MET A 132 -1.52 -4.14 -9.03
C MET A 132 -3.02 -4.15 -9.23
N CYS A 133 -3.58 -5.16 -9.89
CA CYS A 133 -5.03 -5.33 -10.02
C CYS A 133 -5.45 -6.80 -9.97
N HIS A 134 -6.72 -7.03 -9.73
CA HIS A 134 -7.35 -8.35 -9.81
C HIS A 134 -8.81 -8.24 -10.26
N GLU A 135 -9.35 -9.33 -10.78
CA GLU A 135 -10.78 -9.38 -11.09
C GLU A 135 -11.61 -9.50 -9.81
N GLU A 136 -12.61 -8.64 -9.69
CA GLU A 136 -13.64 -8.68 -8.66
C GLU A 136 -15.02 -8.57 -9.34
N ASN A 137 -15.89 -9.54 -9.07
CA ASN A 137 -17.20 -9.60 -9.72
C ASN A 137 -18.36 -9.23 -8.78
N ARG A 138 -18.08 -8.94 -7.51
CA ARG A 138 -19.08 -8.52 -6.52
C ARG A 138 -19.23 -6.99 -6.54
N PRO A 139 -20.40 -6.46 -6.95
CA PRO A 139 -20.59 -5.01 -7.06
C PRO A 139 -20.33 -4.25 -5.74
N GLU A 140 -20.71 -4.85 -4.60
CA GLU A 140 -20.50 -4.26 -3.28
C GLU A 140 -19.02 -4.18 -2.88
N ALA A 141 -18.16 -5.06 -3.40
CA ALA A 141 -16.72 -5.03 -3.19
C ALA A 141 -16.07 -3.96 -4.08
N LEU A 142 -16.49 -3.88 -5.35
CA LEU A 142 -16.01 -2.87 -6.30
C LEU A 142 -16.28 -1.43 -5.83
N ARG A 143 -17.41 -1.19 -5.15
CA ARG A 143 -17.75 0.13 -4.58
C ARG A 143 -16.85 0.55 -3.40
N LYS A 144 -16.08 -0.36 -2.85
CA LYS A 144 -15.22 -0.13 -1.67
C LYS A 144 -13.74 -0.03 -2.01
N THR A 145 -13.37 -0.23 -3.26
CA THR A 145 -12.00 -0.21 -3.74
C THR A 145 -11.87 0.66 -4.98
N ALA A 146 -10.65 0.92 -5.41
CA ALA A 146 -10.42 1.53 -6.71
C ALA A 146 -10.73 0.52 -7.83
N VAL A 147 -11.29 1.00 -8.93
CA VAL A 147 -11.64 0.22 -10.11
C VAL A 147 -11.02 0.84 -11.35
N ILE A 148 -10.42 0.01 -12.19
CA ILE A 148 -9.77 0.44 -13.42
C ILE A 148 -10.32 -0.29 -14.65
N THR A 149 -10.10 0.33 -15.81
CA THR A 149 -10.14 -0.32 -17.12
C THR A 149 -8.78 -0.19 -17.77
N VAL A 150 -8.41 -1.16 -18.59
CA VAL A 150 -7.13 -1.19 -19.31
C VAL A 150 -7.35 -1.48 -20.80
N ASN A 151 -6.41 -1.04 -21.64
CA ASN A 151 -6.35 -1.44 -23.04
C ASN A 151 -5.62 -2.80 -23.21
N ASN A 152 -5.44 -3.24 -24.46
CA ASN A 152 -4.78 -4.50 -24.78
C ASN A 152 -3.28 -4.54 -24.41
N GLU A 153 -2.67 -3.39 -24.19
CA GLU A 153 -1.26 -3.26 -23.80
C GLU A 153 -1.09 -3.19 -22.29
N GLY A 154 -2.20 -3.22 -21.50
CA GLY A 154 -2.18 -3.11 -20.05
C GLY A 154 -2.12 -1.67 -19.54
N LEU A 155 -2.23 -0.67 -20.42
CA LEU A 155 -2.33 0.74 -20.02
C LEU A 155 -3.70 1.04 -19.44
N ILE A 156 -3.72 1.76 -18.32
CA ILE A 156 -4.94 2.21 -17.66
C ILE A 156 -5.65 3.25 -18.53
N THR A 157 -6.91 3.00 -18.85
CA THR A 157 -7.77 3.90 -19.63
C THR A 157 -8.80 4.63 -18.79
N SER A 158 -9.10 4.12 -17.59
CA SER A 158 -9.95 4.75 -16.60
C SER A 158 -9.53 4.29 -15.20
N TYR A 159 -9.56 5.19 -14.23
CA TYR A 159 -9.30 4.89 -12.82
C TYR A 159 -10.31 5.65 -11.96
N GLU A 160 -11.06 4.94 -11.14
CA GLU A 160 -12.09 5.51 -10.27
C GLU A 160 -11.90 4.98 -8.83
N GLU A 161 -11.67 5.88 -7.88
CA GLU A 161 -11.56 5.51 -6.46
C GLU A 161 -12.96 5.39 -5.85
N LYS A 162 -13.32 4.18 -5.38
CA LYS A 162 -14.61 3.85 -4.74
C LYS A 162 -15.83 4.33 -5.54
N PRO A 163 -15.95 3.93 -6.82
CA PRO A 163 -17.04 4.40 -7.68
C PRO A 163 -18.39 3.88 -7.19
N GLN A 164 -19.43 4.72 -7.27
CA GLN A 164 -20.82 4.28 -6.99
C GLN A 164 -21.33 3.32 -8.08
N GLU A 165 -20.95 3.56 -9.33
CA GLU A 165 -21.25 2.73 -10.49
C GLU A 165 -19.96 2.33 -11.19
N PRO A 166 -19.35 1.19 -10.81
CA PRO A 166 -18.10 0.73 -11.40
C PRO A 166 -18.21 0.47 -12.90
N LYS A 167 -17.29 1.04 -13.70
CA LYS A 167 -17.26 0.85 -15.17
C LYS A 167 -16.46 -0.39 -15.60
N GLY A 168 -15.85 -1.08 -14.68
CA GLY A 168 -15.05 -2.28 -14.91
C GLY A 168 -15.12 -3.24 -13.73
N ASN A 169 -14.37 -4.32 -13.82
CA ASN A 169 -14.25 -5.33 -12.76
C ASN A 169 -12.80 -5.57 -12.31
N LEU A 170 -11.85 -4.70 -12.71
CA LEU A 170 -10.48 -4.76 -12.23
C LEU A 170 -10.35 -3.88 -10.98
N ALA A 171 -10.27 -4.52 -9.82
CA ALA A 171 -10.06 -3.87 -8.53
C ALA A 171 -8.57 -3.65 -8.27
N VAL A 172 -8.22 -2.50 -7.70
CA VAL A 172 -6.83 -2.14 -7.38
C VAL A 172 -6.61 -2.26 -5.88
N PRO A 173 -5.85 -3.26 -5.41
CA PRO A 173 -5.38 -3.32 -4.04
C PRO A 173 -4.27 -2.28 -3.78
N PRO A 174 -3.95 -1.96 -2.53
CA PRO A 174 -3.02 -0.89 -2.20
C PRO A 174 -1.55 -1.29 -2.38
N PHE A 175 -1.18 -1.61 -3.63
CA PHE A 175 0.18 -1.89 -4.08
C PHE A 175 0.45 -1.08 -5.36
N TYR A 176 1.36 -0.12 -5.25
CA TYR A 176 1.68 0.85 -6.28
C TYR A 176 3.18 0.94 -6.50
N TYR A 177 3.57 1.07 -7.76
CA TYR A 177 4.91 1.48 -8.13
C TYR A 177 4.81 2.88 -8.77
N TYR A 178 5.55 3.83 -8.23
CA TYR A 178 5.64 5.18 -8.77
C TYR A 178 7.06 5.46 -9.21
N ARG A 179 7.24 5.92 -10.43
CA ARG A 179 8.51 6.47 -10.88
C ARG A 179 8.84 7.73 -10.08
N ALA A 180 10.13 8.03 -9.93
CA ALA A 180 10.59 9.17 -9.15
C ALA A 180 9.96 10.50 -9.60
N GLU A 181 9.90 10.72 -10.93
CA GLU A 181 9.27 11.90 -11.51
C GLU A 181 7.77 11.98 -11.24
N ASP A 182 7.06 10.86 -11.20
CA ASP A 182 5.63 10.80 -10.92
C ASP A 182 5.36 11.00 -9.42
N ALA A 183 6.15 10.38 -8.55
CA ALA A 183 6.05 10.57 -7.10
C ALA A 183 6.30 12.04 -6.69
N ALA A 184 7.15 12.76 -7.43
CA ALA A 184 7.39 14.18 -7.21
C ALA A 184 6.16 15.07 -7.47
N LEU A 185 5.12 14.55 -8.14
CA LEU A 185 3.86 15.27 -8.38
C LEU A 185 2.86 15.19 -7.20
N ILE A 186 3.17 14.47 -6.13
CA ILE A 186 2.25 14.35 -4.96
C ILE A 186 1.90 15.73 -4.35
N PRO A 187 2.81 16.70 -4.17
CA PRO A 187 2.44 18.02 -3.68
C PRO A 187 1.40 18.71 -4.59
N GLU A 188 1.64 18.71 -5.92
CA GLU A 188 0.71 19.27 -6.91
C GLU A 188 -0.65 18.57 -6.88
N ALA A 189 -0.66 17.24 -6.75
CA ALA A 189 -1.89 16.45 -6.64
C ALA A 189 -2.73 16.90 -5.44
N LEU A 190 -2.12 17.05 -4.28
CA LEU A 190 -2.79 17.48 -3.06
C LEU A 190 -3.31 18.92 -3.16
N GLU A 191 -2.54 19.83 -3.75
CA GLU A 191 -2.94 21.22 -3.98
C GLU A 191 -4.09 21.34 -4.97
N SER A 192 -4.17 20.45 -5.96
CA SER A 192 -5.26 20.40 -6.95
C SER A 192 -6.49 19.62 -6.49
N GLY A 193 -6.56 19.24 -5.21
CA GLY A 193 -7.72 18.61 -4.60
C GLY A 193 -7.79 17.09 -4.73
N CYS A 194 -6.65 16.43 -4.98
CA CYS A 194 -6.54 14.97 -4.85
C CYS A 194 -6.96 14.54 -3.44
N GLY A 195 -7.76 13.48 -3.34
CA GLY A 195 -8.08 12.86 -2.05
C GLY A 195 -6.80 12.40 -1.33
N TYR A 196 -6.74 12.59 -0.02
CA TYR A 196 -5.53 12.28 0.75
C TYR A 196 -5.63 11.01 1.61
N ASP A 197 -6.85 10.56 1.92
CA ASP A 197 -7.10 9.47 2.88
C ASP A 197 -6.77 8.09 2.29
N ALA A 198 -7.24 7.79 1.09
CA ALA A 198 -6.99 6.52 0.41
C ALA A 198 -5.73 6.60 -0.47
N PRO A 199 -4.82 5.61 -0.42
CA PRO A 199 -3.59 5.64 -1.23
C PRO A 199 -3.88 5.62 -2.74
N GLY A 200 -4.99 4.98 -3.16
CA GLY A 200 -5.44 4.96 -4.56
C GLY A 200 -5.85 6.31 -5.13
N SER A 201 -6.13 7.32 -4.28
CA SER A 201 -6.51 8.66 -4.74
C SER A 201 -5.40 9.31 -5.57
N PHE A 202 -4.13 9.14 -5.17
CA PHE A 202 -3.01 9.66 -5.96
C PHE A 202 -2.87 8.91 -7.29
N ALA A 203 -2.99 7.59 -7.31
CA ALA A 203 -2.97 6.82 -8.54
C ALA A 203 -4.09 7.23 -9.51
N ALA A 204 -5.29 7.48 -8.99
CA ALA A 204 -6.42 7.99 -9.78
C ALA A 204 -6.13 9.37 -10.39
N TRP A 205 -5.57 10.28 -9.60
CA TRP A 205 -5.16 11.61 -10.08
C TRP A 205 -4.04 11.53 -11.12
N LEU A 206 -3.03 10.69 -10.87
CA LEU A 206 -1.87 10.51 -11.73
C LEU A 206 -2.23 9.88 -13.07
N SER A 207 -3.07 8.84 -13.08
CA SER A 207 -3.48 8.10 -14.29
C SER A 207 -4.16 8.96 -15.36
N SER A 208 -4.70 10.13 -14.98
CA SER A 208 -5.28 11.09 -15.92
C SER A 208 -4.24 12.03 -16.56
N ARG A 209 -2.97 11.94 -16.16
CA ARG A 209 -1.88 12.86 -16.54
C ARG A 209 -0.70 12.19 -17.20
N VAL A 210 -0.38 10.98 -16.74
CA VAL A 210 0.73 10.18 -17.27
C VAL A 210 0.26 8.76 -17.60
N PRO A 211 0.91 8.08 -18.55
CA PRO A 211 0.66 6.66 -18.79
C PRO A 211 0.98 5.83 -17.55
N MET A 212 0.06 4.95 -17.15
CA MET A 212 0.26 3.99 -16.08
C MET A 212 -0.16 2.60 -16.53
N HIS A 213 0.59 1.60 -16.14
CA HIS A 213 0.25 0.20 -16.40
C HIS A 213 -0.44 -0.46 -15.20
N ALA A 214 -1.20 -1.51 -15.50
CA ALA A 214 -1.76 -2.38 -14.48
C ALA A 214 -1.25 -3.80 -14.63
N TRP A 215 -0.74 -4.38 -13.54
CA TRP A 215 -0.32 -5.76 -13.47
C TRP A 215 -1.38 -6.60 -12.76
N LYS A 216 -1.86 -7.65 -13.43
CA LYS A 216 -2.83 -8.58 -12.83
C LYS A 216 -2.10 -9.56 -11.93
N MET A 217 -2.43 -9.56 -10.63
CA MET A 217 -1.81 -10.45 -9.65
C MET A 217 -2.02 -11.92 -10.00
N THR A 218 -1.01 -12.74 -9.73
CA THR A 218 -0.96 -14.17 -10.09
C THR A 218 -1.57 -15.09 -9.03
N GLY A 219 -1.73 -14.59 -7.80
CA GLY A 219 -2.29 -15.32 -6.67
C GLY A 219 -3.37 -14.53 -5.95
N LYS A 220 -3.52 -14.76 -4.66
CA LYS A 220 -4.54 -14.15 -3.82
C LYS A 220 -3.95 -13.17 -2.82
N ARG A 221 -4.68 -12.09 -2.61
CA ARG A 221 -4.47 -11.13 -1.54
C ARG A 221 -5.49 -11.35 -0.43
N TYR A 222 -5.01 -11.30 0.79
CA TYR A 222 -5.82 -11.43 2.00
C TYR A 222 -5.74 -10.11 2.77
N ASP A 223 -6.83 -9.35 2.78
CA ASP A 223 -6.98 -8.12 3.55
C ASP A 223 -7.39 -8.48 4.98
N ILE A 224 -6.59 -8.07 5.94
CA ILE A 224 -6.89 -8.25 7.36
C ILE A 224 -7.71 -7.05 7.83
N GLY A 225 -9.03 -7.10 7.64
CA GLY A 225 -9.94 -6.02 7.96
C GLY A 225 -10.55 -6.09 9.37
N ASP A 226 -10.63 -7.29 9.97
CA ASP A 226 -11.22 -7.58 11.27
C ASP A 226 -10.61 -8.86 11.88
N ILE A 227 -11.03 -9.21 13.11
CA ILE A 227 -10.53 -10.39 13.81
C ILE A 227 -10.82 -11.69 13.04
N ARG A 228 -12.00 -11.80 12.42
CA ARG A 228 -12.37 -13.01 11.66
C ARG A 228 -11.46 -13.19 10.45
N SER A 229 -11.23 -12.16 9.67
CA SER A 229 -10.31 -12.19 8.52
C SER A 229 -8.88 -12.50 8.95
N TYR A 230 -8.42 -11.97 10.10
CA TYR A 230 -7.11 -12.30 10.65
C TYR A 230 -6.98 -13.78 11.00
N GLU A 231 -7.93 -14.34 11.75
CA GLU A 231 -7.96 -15.77 12.14
C GLU A 231 -8.05 -16.70 10.92
N ASP A 232 -8.81 -16.30 9.89
CA ASP A 232 -8.91 -17.05 8.64
C ASP A 232 -7.59 -17.09 7.87
N VAL A 233 -6.89 -15.94 7.79
CA VAL A 233 -5.58 -15.85 7.15
C VAL A 233 -4.52 -16.60 7.95
N LYS A 234 -4.49 -16.43 9.26
CA LYS A 234 -3.58 -17.14 10.17
C LYS A 234 -3.63 -18.65 9.96
N ARG A 235 -4.84 -19.25 9.99
CA ARG A 235 -5.03 -20.70 9.75
C ARG A 235 -4.53 -21.17 8.38
N ARG A 236 -4.60 -20.33 7.34
CA ARG A 236 -4.13 -20.69 6.00
C ARG A 236 -2.61 -20.75 5.88
N PHE A 237 -1.90 -19.97 6.67
CA PHE A 237 -0.44 -19.85 6.63
C PHE A 237 0.28 -20.61 7.76
N GLU A 238 -0.46 -21.19 8.70
CA GLU A 238 0.07 -22.06 9.77
C GLU A 238 0.01 -23.56 9.43
N GLY A 239 -0.63 -23.96 8.32
CA GLY A 239 -0.68 -25.32 7.78
C GLY A 239 0.32 -25.45 6.67
#